data_a83f714df242ec0bb170df79ead0f4ce
#
_entry.id   a83f714df242ec0bb170df79ead0f4ce
#
_cell.length_a   1.000
_cell.length_b   1.000
_cell.length_c   1.000
_cell.angle_alpha   90.00
_cell.angle_beta   90.00
_cell.angle_gamma   90.00
#
_symmetry.space_group_name_H-M   'P 1'
#
loop_
_entity.id
_entity.type
_entity.pdbx_description
1 polymer ?
#
loop_
_entity_poly.entity_id
_entity_poly.type
_entity_poly.pdbx_seq_one_letter_code
_entity_poly.pdbx_strand_id
1 'polypeptide(L)'
;MKKVVKKNQPQRTQRKISLGPRFLRAFEFAAKNHKGQTRKASTIPYIAHLMGVASLVLEAGGDEDLAIAALLHDVVEDCGGAPMLKEVRRRFGARVAKVVEGCTDADTFPKPPWQARKEKYIRHLKAADADTKLVSAADKLNNVRSILSDYRAIGESVWSRFNGGREGTLWYYRTLRDVFLRHERNRITRELELAVQELDALAGGDPTSNGR
;
A
#
# COMPACT_ATOMS: atom_id res chain seq x y z
N MET A 1 -35.96 1.39 -34.08
CA MET A 1 -35.54 1.16 -32.67
C MET A 1 -34.62 -0.05 -32.62
N LYS A 2 -33.28 0.15 -32.44
CA LYS A 2 -32.31 -0.93 -32.32
C LYS A 2 -32.19 -1.34 -30.84
N LYS A 3 -32.57 -2.59 -30.50
CA LYS A 3 -32.40 -3.18 -29.18
C LYS A 3 -30.91 -3.29 -28.86
N VAL A 4 -30.43 -2.55 -27.85
CA VAL A 4 -29.08 -2.72 -27.28
C VAL A 4 -29.10 -3.99 -26.43
N VAL A 5 -28.51 -5.05 -26.92
CA VAL A 5 -28.27 -6.30 -26.16
C VAL A 5 -27.14 -6.03 -25.18
N LYS A 6 -27.46 -5.87 -23.88
CA LYS A 6 -26.46 -5.87 -22.80
C LYS A 6 -25.81 -7.26 -22.76
N LYS A 7 -24.56 -7.37 -23.17
CA LYS A 7 -23.75 -8.58 -22.92
C LYS A 7 -23.58 -8.74 -21.41
N ASN A 8 -24.25 -9.75 -20.83
CA ASN A 8 -23.97 -10.22 -19.47
C ASN A 8 -22.50 -10.65 -19.42
N GLN A 9 -21.68 -9.91 -18.65
CA GLN A 9 -20.37 -10.40 -18.25
C GLN A 9 -20.59 -11.64 -17.34
N PRO A 10 -19.84 -12.73 -17.52
CA PRO A 10 -19.96 -13.89 -16.66
C PRO A 10 -19.64 -13.45 -15.21
N GLN A 11 -20.57 -13.69 -14.30
CA GLN A 11 -20.33 -13.52 -12.86
C GLN A 11 -19.18 -14.45 -12.49
N ARG A 12 -18.03 -13.86 -12.19
CA ARG A 12 -16.88 -14.57 -11.60
C ARG A 12 -17.38 -15.16 -10.30
N THR A 13 -17.51 -16.48 -10.22
CA THR A 13 -17.87 -17.18 -8.98
C THR A 13 -16.88 -16.74 -7.91
N GLN A 14 -17.34 -15.94 -6.96
CA GLN A 14 -16.51 -15.47 -5.86
C GLN A 14 -16.09 -16.68 -5.03
N ARG A 15 -14.84 -17.09 -5.16
CA ARG A 15 -14.27 -18.15 -4.36
C ARG A 15 -14.32 -17.70 -2.91
N LYS A 16 -14.99 -18.46 -2.02
CA LYS A 16 -15.04 -18.13 -0.59
C LYS A 16 -13.61 -18.10 -0.05
N ILE A 17 -13.15 -16.92 0.36
CA ILE A 17 -11.85 -16.74 1.01
C ILE A 17 -12.01 -17.26 2.45
N SER A 18 -11.15 -18.19 2.87
CA SER A 18 -11.09 -18.69 4.24
C SER A 18 -9.75 -18.26 4.85
N LEU A 19 -9.81 -17.63 6.00
CA LEU A 19 -8.64 -17.29 6.81
C LEU A 19 -8.48 -18.33 7.90
N GLY A 20 -7.33 -18.99 7.91
CA GLY A 20 -7.03 -20.07 8.85
C GLY A 20 -6.06 -19.63 9.97
N PRO A 21 -5.56 -20.61 10.74
CA PRO A 21 -4.58 -20.36 11.80
C PRO A 21 -3.27 -19.70 11.32
N ARG A 22 -2.94 -19.83 10.02
CA ARG A 22 -1.74 -19.16 9.45
C ARG A 22 -1.90 -17.65 9.46
N PHE A 23 -3.07 -17.14 9.11
CA PHE A 23 -3.38 -15.71 9.15
C PHE A 23 -3.28 -15.15 10.58
N LEU A 24 -3.84 -15.87 11.57
CA LEU A 24 -3.74 -15.46 12.97
C LEU A 24 -2.28 -15.40 13.45
N ARG A 25 -1.46 -16.39 13.10
CA ARG A 25 -0.02 -16.36 13.40
C ARG A 25 0.71 -15.22 12.71
N ALA A 26 0.32 -14.84 11.49
CA ALA A 26 0.89 -13.70 10.78
C ALA A 26 0.51 -12.37 11.44
N PHE A 27 -0.73 -12.24 11.89
CA PHE A 27 -1.19 -11.07 12.65
C PHE A 27 -0.40 -10.91 13.96
N GLU A 28 -0.27 -11.99 14.73
CA GLU A 28 0.53 -12.00 15.97
C GLU A 28 2.00 -11.64 15.69
N PHE A 29 2.58 -12.21 14.63
CA PHE A 29 3.94 -11.94 14.22
C PHE A 29 4.13 -10.47 13.83
N ALA A 30 3.23 -9.88 13.05
CA ALA A 30 3.24 -8.48 12.69
C ALA A 30 3.13 -7.58 13.93
N ALA A 31 2.15 -7.84 14.81
CA ALA A 31 1.92 -7.07 16.02
C ALA A 31 3.14 -7.09 16.98
N LYS A 32 3.81 -8.25 17.09
CA LYS A 32 5.01 -8.42 17.92
C LYS A 32 6.21 -7.65 17.36
N ASN A 33 6.46 -7.73 16.04
CA ASN A 33 7.63 -7.11 15.43
C ASN A 33 7.49 -5.58 15.34
N HIS A 34 6.28 -5.04 15.14
CA HIS A 34 6.00 -3.60 15.14
C HIS A 34 5.55 -3.05 16.51
N LYS A 35 5.80 -3.82 17.60
CA LYS A 35 5.46 -3.38 18.96
C LYS A 35 6.14 -2.05 19.29
N GLY A 36 5.34 -1.06 19.71
CA GLY A 36 5.83 0.29 20.04
C GLY A 36 6.05 1.20 18.82
N GLN A 37 5.98 0.68 17.61
CA GLN A 37 6.02 1.51 16.40
C GLN A 37 4.68 2.21 16.20
N THR A 38 4.73 3.48 15.78
CA THR A 38 3.55 4.28 15.45
C THR A 38 3.58 4.76 14.00
N ARG A 39 2.44 5.14 13.47
CA ARG A 39 2.35 5.86 12.20
C ARG A 39 3.12 7.18 12.30
N LYS A 40 3.70 7.59 11.18
CA LYS A 40 4.58 8.75 11.10
C LYS A 40 3.91 10.01 11.68
N ALA A 41 4.59 10.66 12.62
CA ALA A 41 4.13 11.86 13.33
C ALA A 41 2.72 11.71 13.94
N SER A 42 2.41 10.53 14.48
CA SER A 42 1.15 10.26 15.19
C SER A 42 1.36 9.31 16.37
N THR A 43 0.31 9.11 17.18
CA THR A 43 0.27 8.11 18.26
C THR A 43 -0.42 6.81 17.84
N ILE A 44 -0.85 6.71 16.57
CA ILE A 44 -1.59 5.55 16.06
C ILE A 44 -0.64 4.35 15.96
N PRO A 45 -0.92 3.22 16.60
CA PRO A 45 -0.09 2.02 16.49
C PRO A 45 0.07 1.57 15.04
N TYR A 46 1.28 1.16 14.64
CA TYR A 46 1.58 0.79 13.26
C TYR A 46 0.74 -0.37 12.74
N ILE A 47 0.32 -1.27 13.64
CA ILE A 47 -0.56 -2.40 13.30
C ILE A 47 -1.88 -1.94 12.64
N ALA A 48 -2.37 -0.73 12.92
CA ALA A 48 -3.56 -0.19 12.27
C ALA A 48 -3.40 -0.06 10.76
N HIS A 49 -2.19 0.33 10.30
CA HIS A 49 -1.84 0.35 8.88
C HIS A 49 -1.85 -1.06 8.28
N LEU A 50 -1.15 -2.01 8.91
CA LEU A 50 -1.04 -3.38 8.41
C LEU A 50 -2.41 -4.06 8.30
N MET A 51 -3.29 -3.84 9.28
CA MET A 51 -4.68 -4.29 9.21
C MET A 51 -5.45 -3.64 8.06
N GLY A 52 -5.28 -2.33 7.87
CA GLY A 52 -5.91 -1.59 6.78
C GLY A 52 -5.50 -2.12 5.40
N VAL A 53 -4.21 -2.40 5.21
CA VAL A 53 -3.70 -2.99 3.95
C VAL A 53 -4.24 -4.40 3.74
N ALA A 54 -4.25 -5.24 4.77
CA ALA A 54 -4.81 -6.60 4.70
C ALA A 54 -6.32 -6.59 4.38
N SER A 55 -7.08 -5.67 4.97
CA SER A 55 -8.51 -5.49 4.67
C SER A 55 -8.72 -5.15 3.19
N LEU A 56 -7.99 -4.19 2.65
CA LEU A 56 -8.07 -3.81 1.23
C LEU A 56 -7.75 -4.97 0.29
N VAL A 57 -6.73 -5.76 0.61
CA VAL A 57 -6.35 -6.95 -0.18
C VAL A 57 -7.47 -7.99 -0.17
N LEU A 58 -8.07 -8.27 0.98
CA LEU A 58 -9.21 -9.20 1.10
C LEU A 58 -10.43 -8.70 0.33
N GLU A 59 -10.77 -7.41 0.43
CA GLU A 59 -11.87 -6.79 -0.30
C GLU A 59 -11.68 -6.83 -1.83
N ALA A 60 -10.42 -6.86 -2.29
CA ALA A 60 -10.09 -7.04 -3.70
C ALA A 60 -10.10 -8.51 -4.15
N GLY A 61 -10.41 -9.45 -3.26
CA GLY A 61 -10.46 -10.89 -3.55
C GLY A 61 -9.11 -11.59 -3.43
N GLY A 62 -8.13 -10.98 -2.73
CA GLY A 62 -6.86 -11.63 -2.39
C GLY A 62 -7.08 -12.82 -1.46
N ASP A 63 -6.33 -13.90 -1.66
CA ASP A 63 -6.39 -15.10 -0.83
C ASP A 63 -5.65 -14.94 0.51
N GLU A 64 -5.62 -16.01 1.32
CA GLU A 64 -4.95 -16.01 2.63
C GLU A 64 -3.46 -15.63 2.52
N ASP A 65 -2.74 -16.11 1.50
CA ASP A 65 -1.32 -15.79 1.33
C ASP A 65 -1.10 -14.30 1.08
N LEU A 66 -1.97 -13.67 0.27
CA LEU A 66 -1.90 -12.23 -0.01
C LEU A 66 -2.31 -11.39 1.21
N ALA A 67 -3.29 -11.84 1.98
CA ALA A 67 -3.66 -11.19 3.24
C ALA A 67 -2.51 -11.28 4.29
N ILE A 68 -1.82 -12.43 4.36
CA ILE A 68 -0.62 -12.61 5.19
C ILE A 68 0.51 -11.70 4.70
N ALA A 69 0.76 -11.66 3.38
CA ALA A 69 1.78 -10.77 2.82
C ALA A 69 1.47 -9.30 3.11
N ALA A 70 0.20 -8.90 3.05
CA ALA A 70 -0.24 -7.56 3.41
C ALA A 70 -0.01 -7.21 4.89
N LEU A 71 -0.21 -8.15 5.82
CA LEU A 71 0.14 -7.94 7.24
C LEU A 71 1.65 -7.80 7.46
N LEU A 72 2.47 -8.40 6.60
CA LEU A 72 3.91 -8.52 6.78
C LEU A 72 4.73 -7.62 5.82
N HIS A 73 4.09 -6.82 4.97
CA HIS A 73 4.76 -6.15 3.86
C HIS A 73 5.90 -5.21 4.29
N ASP A 74 5.81 -4.61 5.47
CA ASP A 74 6.82 -3.70 6.02
C ASP A 74 7.80 -4.36 7.01
N VAL A 75 7.58 -5.63 7.40
CA VAL A 75 8.39 -6.27 8.45
C VAL A 75 9.86 -6.42 8.06
N VAL A 76 10.15 -6.57 6.78
CA VAL A 76 11.54 -6.67 6.26
C VAL A 76 12.20 -5.29 6.28
N GLU A 77 11.50 -4.26 5.80
CA GLU A 77 12.04 -2.90 5.75
C GLU A 77 12.29 -2.31 7.14
N ASP A 78 11.38 -2.58 8.10
CA ASP A 78 11.36 -1.90 9.39
C ASP A 78 11.93 -2.72 10.56
N CYS A 79 11.95 -4.07 10.45
CA CYS A 79 12.18 -4.93 11.61
C CYS A 79 13.37 -5.89 11.49
N GLY A 80 14.15 -5.89 10.38
CA GLY A 80 15.34 -6.75 10.39
C GLY A 80 15.92 -7.17 9.05
N GLY A 81 15.52 -6.58 7.93
CA GLY A 81 16.13 -6.80 6.62
C GLY A 81 16.12 -8.26 6.14
N ALA A 82 17.21 -8.68 5.49
CA ALA A 82 17.32 -10.02 4.90
C ALA A 82 17.14 -11.19 5.90
N PRO A 83 17.60 -11.15 7.15
CA PRO A 83 17.26 -12.18 8.15
C PRO A 83 15.76 -12.30 8.39
N MET A 84 15.03 -11.19 8.45
CA MET A 84 13.58 -11.17 8.63
C MET A 84 12.86 -11.79 7.43
N LEU A 85 13.33 -11.52 6.20
CA LEU A 85 12.79 -12.14 5.00
C LEU A 85 12.92 -13.69 5.02
N LYS A 86 14.06 -14.19 5.49
CA LYS A 86 14.26 -15.65 5.68
C LYS A 86 13.26 -16.23 6.68
N GLU A 87 12.99 -15.51 7.78
CA GLU A 87 12.02 -15.93 8.79
C GLU A 87 10.59 -15.91 8.26
N VAL A 88 10.21 -14.88 7.49
CA VAL A 88 8.92 -14.83 6.80
C VAL A 88 8.76 -16.03 5.86
N ARG A 89 9.79 -16.35 5.06
CA ARG A 89 9.79 -17.51 4.15
C ARG A 89 9.61 -18.82 4.90
N ARG A 90 10.31 -18.99 6.01
CA ARG A 90 10.24 -20.20 6.85
C ARG A 90 8.87 -20.40 7.48
N ARG A 91 8.23 -19.32 7.97
CA ARG A 91 6.96 -19.38 8.70
C ARG A 91 5.73 -19.40 7.79
N PHE A 92 5.77 -18.60 6.72
CA PHE A 92 4.60 -18.29 5.91
C PHE A 92 4.71 -18.77 4.45
N GLY A 93 5.86 -19.29 4.04
CA GLY A 93 6.07 -19.89 2.72
C GLY A 93 6.67 -18.95 1.70
N ALA A 94 7.05 -19.55 0.56
CA ALA A 94 7.81 -18.86 -0.49
C ALA A 94 7.00 -17.76 -1.20
N ARG A 95 5.68 -17.97 -1.43
CA ARG A 95 4.81 -17.01 -2.10
C ARG A 95 4.65 -15.75 -1.26
N VAL A 96 4.36 -15.89 0.04
CA VAL A 96 4.28 -14.77 0.98
C VAL A 96 5.59 -13.98 1.01
N ALA A 97 6.71 -14.68 1.19
CA ALA A 97 8.04 -14.04 1.24
C ALA A 97 8.38 -13.28 -0.05
N LYS A 98 8.03 -13.82 -1.22
CA LYS A 98 8.24 -13.17 -2.51
C LYS A 98 7.46 -11.85 -2.61
N VAL A 99 6.20 -11.84 -2.19
CA VAL A 99 5.37 -10.64 -2.20
C VAL A 99 5.90 -9.59 -1.22
N VAL A 100 6.27 -10.00 0.01
CA VAL A 100 6.86 -9.11 1.01
C VAL A 100 8.17 -8.50 0.51
N GLU A 101 9.07 -9.30 -0.07
CA GLU A 101 10.29 -8.83 -0.71
C GLU A 101 10.01 -7.80 -1.81
N GLY A 102 9.01 -8.07 -2.65
CA GLY A 102 8.60 -7.17 -3.72
C GLY A 102 7.98 -5.86 -3.24
N CYS A 103 7.45 -5.80 -2.02
CA CYS A 103 6.93 -4.58 -1.39
C CYS A 103 8.04 -3.77 -0.67
N THR A 104 9.19 -4.37 -0.39
CA THR A 104 10.29 -3.74 0.35
C THR A 104 11.01 -2.69 -0.50
N ASP A 105 11.03 -1.45 -0.04
CA ASP A 105 11.68 -0.30 -0.72
C ASP A 105 13.20 -0.29 -0.48
N ALA A 106 13.65 -0.62 0.75
CA ALA A 106 15.06 -0.78 1.11
C ALA A 106 15.21 -1.77 2.27
N ASP A 107 16.20 -2.64 2.16
CA ASP A 107 16.58 -3.64 3.17
C ASP A 107 17.96 -3.37 3.78
N THR A 108 18.58 -2.23 3.42
CA THR A 108 19.93 -1.82 3.86
C THR A 108 19.87 -0.63 4.80
N PHE A 109 20.84 -0.55 5.72
CA PHE A 109 20.98 0.57 6.64
C PHE A 109 22.43 1.10 6.61
N PRO A 110 22.67 2.43 6.46
CA PRO A 110 21.65 3.49 6.28
C PRO A 110 20.89 3.38 4.96
N LYS A 111 19.60 3.78 4.96
CA LYS A 111 18.79 3.78 3.74
C LYS A 111 19.36 4.76 2.72
N PRO A 112 19.43 4.40 1.41
CA PRO A 112 19.86 5.31 0.35
C PRO A 112 19.02 6.60 0.30
N PRO A 113 19.46 7.65 -0.44
CA PRO A 113 18.69 8.88 -0.62
C PRO A 113 17.26 8.61 -1.09
N TRP A 114 16.31 9.39 -0.58
CA TRP A 114 14.87 9.15 -0.78
C TRP A 114 14.48 9.04 -2.26
N GLN A 115 14.92 9.98 -3.09
CA GLN A 115 14.60 10.01 -4.53
C GLN A 115 15.07 8.74 -5.24
N ALA A 116 16.34 8.37 -5.06
CA ALA A 116 16.93 7.18 -5.69
C ALA A 116 16.21 5.88 -5.30
N ARG A 117 15.79 5.76 -4.02
CA ARG A 117 15.00 4.61 -3.53
C ARG A 117 13.65 4.57 -4.23
N LYS A 118 12.92 5.70 -4.29
CA LYS A 118 11.59 5.74 -4.90
C LYS A 118 11.64 5.43 -6.39
N GLU A 119 12.64 5.94 -7.11
CA GLU A 119 12.86 5.60 -8.52
C GLU A 119 13.19 4.11 -8.72
N LYS A 120 14.05 3.54 -7.86
CA LYS A 120 14.37 2.11 -7.88
C LYS A 120 13.12 1.27 -7.64
N TYR A 121 12.32 1.63 -6.64
CA TYR A 121 11.07 0.93 -6.31
C TYR A 121 10.04 1.01 -7.44
N ILE A 122 9.86 2.18 -8.06
CA ILE A 122 8.98 2.35 -9.22
C ILE A 122 9.44 1.45 -10.40
N ARG A 123 10.74 1.40 -10.68
CA ARG A 123 11.27 0.50 -11.73
C ARG A 123 11.01 -0.96 -11.41
N HIS A 124 11.22 -1.37 -10.16
CA HIS A 124 10.91 -2.72 -9.69
C HIS A 124 9.42 -3.05 -9.86
N LEU A 125 8.51 -2.18 -9.42
CA LEU A 125 7.07 -2.40 -9.52
C LEU A 125 6.57 -2.54 -10.98
N LYS A 126 7.17 -1.86 -11.94
CA LYS A 126 6.81 -2.03 -13.35
C LYS A 126 6.95 -3.49 -13.81
N ALA A 127 7.98 -4.18 -13.33
CA ALA A 127 8.29 -5.58 -13.66
C ALA A 127 7.70 -6.62 -12.67
N ALA A 128 7.19 -6.18 -11.52
CA ALA A 128 6.66 -7.05 -10.47
C ALA A 128 5.43 -7.85 -10.96
N ASP A 129 5.17 -8.99 -10.31
CA ASP A 129 3.99 -9.81 -10.59
C ASP A 129 2.69 -9.18 -10.06
N ALA A 130 1.55 -9.79 -10.39
CA ALA A 130 0.22 -9.30 -10.01
C ALA A 130 0.01 -9.32 -8.49
N ASP A 131 0.51 -10.34 -7.79
CA ASP A 131 0.40 -10.49 -6.34
C ASP A 131 1.11 -9.32 -5.63
N THR A 132 2.36 -9.05 -5.99
CA THR A 132 3.15 -7.94 -5.47
C THR A 132 2.50 -6.59 -5.76
N LYS A 133 2.01 -6.39 -6.99
CA LYS A 133 1.32 -5.14 -7.38
C LYS A 133 0.03 -4.93 -6.59
N LEU A 134 -0.73 -6.00 -6.32
CA LEU A 134 -1.98 -5.90 -5.55
C LEU A 134 -1.71 -5.44 -4.12
N VAL A 135 -0.78 -6.08 -3.42
CA VAL A 135 -0.42 -5.72 -2.04
C VAL A 135 0.19 -4.32 -1.98
N SER A 136 1.11 -4.00 -2.91
CA SER A 136 1.70 -2.67 -2.99
C SER A 136 0.68 -1.57 -3.28
N ALA A 137 -0.29 -1.80 -4.18
CA ALA A 137 -1.35 -0.83 -4.45
C ALA A 137 -2.26 -0.61 -3.24
N ALA A 138 -2.58 -1.67 -2.48
CA ALA A 138 -3.34 -1.58 -1.24
C ALA A 138 -2.60 -0.76 -0.16
N ASP A 139 -1.28 -0.98 -0.01
CA ASP A 139 -0.43 -0.16 0.86
C ASP A 139 -0.49 1.32 0.45
N LYS A 140 -0.27 1.60 -0.83
CA LYS A 140 -0.25 2.99 -1.30
C LYS A 140 -1.61 3.67 -1.17
N LEU A 141 -2.70 2.95 -1.42
CA LEU A 141 -4.05 3.46 -1.17
C LEU A 141 -4.27 3.79 0.32
N ASN A 142 -3.89 2.88 1.23
CA ASN A 142 -4.00 3.13 2.66
C ASN A 142 -3.17 4.35 3.10
N ASN A 143 -1.96 4.49 2.55
CA ASN A 143 -1.09 5.63 2.84
C ASN A 143 -1.66 6.95 2.31
N VAL A 144 -2.17 7.01 1.06
CA VAL A 144 -2.78 8.23 0.50
C VAL A 144 -4.01 8.64 1.31
N ARG A 145 -4.86 7.69 1.72
CA ARG A 145 -6.02 7.96 2.58
C ARG A 145 -5.61 8.57 3.92
N SER A 146 -4.51 8.10 4.51
CA SER A 146 -3.95 8.70 5.73
C SER A 146 -3.45 10.13 5.47
N ILE A 147 -2.73 10.37 4.37
CA ILE A 147 -2.27 11.72 4.00
C ILE A 147 -3.46 12.67 3.78
N LEU A 148 -4.51 12.23 3.10
CA LEU A 148 -5.73 13.02 2.89
C LEU A 148 -6.39 13.40 4.22
N SER A 149 -6.51 12.44 5.15
CA SER A 149 -7.05 12.68 6.48
C SER A 149 -6.22 13.71 7.24
N ASP A 150 -4.89 13.55 7.22
CA ASP A 150 -3.97 14.47 7.88
C ASP A 150 -3.98 15.86 7.21
N TYR A 151 -4.01 15.92 5.88
CA TYR A 151 -4.07 17.19 5.15
C TYR A 151 -5.33 17.99 5.49
N ARG A 152 -6.49 17.32 5.57
CA ARG A 152 -7.74 17.96 6.00
C ARG A 152 -7.69 18.50 7.43
N ALA A 153 -6.90 17.86 8.30
CA ALA A 153 -6.76 18.27 9.69
C ALA A 153 -5.75 19.41 9.90
N ILE A 154 -4.60 19.39 9.20
CA ILE A 154 -3.47 20.29 9.47
C ILE A 154 -2.95 21.04 8.22
N GLY A 155 -3.60 20.91 7.06
CA GLY A 155 -3.25 21.60 5.81
C GLY A 155 -1.82 21.32 5.34
N GLU A 156 -1.20 22.32 4.75
CA GLU A 156 0.14 22.27 4.16
C GLU A 156 1.25 21.79 5.11
N SER A 157 1.04 21.94 6.42
CA SER A 157 2.02 21.49 7.42
C SER A 157 2.26 19.97 7.41
N VAL A 158 1.36 19.19 6.81
CA VAL A 158 1.51 17.73 6.64
C VAL A 158 2.78 17.37 5.86
N TRP A 159 3.20 18.20 4.92
CA TRP A 159 4.32 17.91 4.03
C TRP A 159 5.67 17.86 4.73
N SER A 160 5.81 18.57 5.86
CA SER A 160 7.03 18.51 6.70
C SER A 160 7.30 17.11 7.28
N ARG A 161 6.29 16.26 7.31
CA ARG A 161 6.41 14.88 7.75
C ARG A 161 7.10 13.97 6.73
N PHE A 162 7.23 14.39 5.46
CA PHE A 162 7.72 13.56 4.36
C PHE A 162 9.07 14.03 3.84
N ASN A 163 10.03 13.10 3.66
CA ASN A 163 11.38 13.41 3.17
C ASN A 163 11.39 13.97 1.73
N GLY A 164 10.36 13.67 0.93
CA GLY A 164 10.19 14.23 -0.41
C GLY A 164 9.51 15.60 -0.42
N GLY A 165 9.09 16.10 0.76
CA GLY A 165 8.25 17.29 0.82
C GLY A 165 6.95 17.13 0.04
N ARG A 166 6.31 18.25 -0.30
CA ARG A 166 5.08 18.28 -1.09
C ARG A 166 5.31 17.72 -2.50
N GLU A 167 6.20 18.33 -3.26
CA GLU A 167 6.40 17.97 -4.67
C GLU A 167 6.86 16.54 -4.88
N GLY A 168 7.83 16.06 -4.08
CA GLY A 168 8.29 14.69 -4.17
C GLY A 168 7.20 13.67 -3.79
N THR A 169 6.38 13.99 -2.78
CA THR A 169 5.28 13.10 -2.37
C THR A 169 4.21 13.02 -3.45
N LEU A 170 3.76 14.14 -4.02
CA LEU A 170 2.79 14.17 -5.10
C LEU A 170 3.33 13.46 -6.35
N TRP A 171 4.56 13.73 -6.77
CA TRP A 171 5.22 13.04 -7.86
C TRP A 171 5.21 11.52 -7.67
N TYR A 172 5.56 11.06 -6.46
CA TYR A 172 5.64 9.63 -6.16
C TYR A 172 4.28 8.93 -6.29
N TYR A 173 3.22 9.49 -5.70
CA TYR A 173 1.89 8.88 -5.76
C TYR A 173 1.25 8.97 -7.15
N ARG A 174 1.46 10.06 -7.89
CA ARG A 174 1.04 10.17 -9.30
C ARG A 174 1.69 9.09 -10.16
N THR A 175 3.00 8.92 -10.01
CA THR A 175 3.76 7.89 -10.75
C THR A 175 3.31 6.48 -10.42
N LEU A 176 3.09 6.17 -9.15
CA LEU A 176 2.61 4.86 -8.73
C LEU A 176 1.19 4.55 -9.22
N ARG A 177 0.27 5.52 -9.11
CA ARG A 177 -1.07 5.42 -9.71
C ARG A 177 -0.99 5.00 -11.18
N ASP A 178 -0.15 5.65 -11.96
CA ASP A 178 -0.01 5.38 -13.38
C ASP A 178 0.58 3.98 -13.64
N VAL A 179 1.53 3.54 -12.82
CA VAL A 179 2.09 2.17 -12.90
C VAL A 179 1.00 1.12 -12.63
N PHE A 180 0.20 1.30 -11.59
CA PHE A 180 -0.84 0.33 -11.24
C PHE A 180 -1.98 0.31 -12.24
N LEU A 181 -2.45 1.45 -12.73
CA LEU A 181 -3.52 1.54 -13.73
C LEU A 181 -3.16 0.94 -15.08
N ARG A 182 -1.87 1.00 -15.48
CA ARG A 182 -1.38 0.33 -16.69
C ARG A 182 -1.35 -1.19 -16.57
N HIS A 183 -1.21 -1.69 -15.34
CA HIS A 183 -1.20 -3.12 -15.10
C HIS A 183 -2.60 -3.70 -15.06
N GLU A 184 -3.47 -3.16 -14.22
CA GLU A 184 -4.85 -3.64 -14.05
C GLU A 184 -5.75 -2.53 -13.50
N ARG A 185 -6.97 -2.43 -14.05
CA ARG A 185 -8.05 -1.61 -13.51
C ARG A 185 -8.96 -2.47 -12.64
N ASN A 186 -8.62 -2.61 -11.36
CA ASN A 186 -9.43 -3.26 -10.34
C ASN A 186 -9.97 -2.24 -9.32
N ARG A 187 -10.65 -2.71 -8.26
CA ARG A 187 -11.21 -1.84 -7.22
C ARG A 187 -10.13 -0.99 -6.54
N ILE A 188 -8.99 -1.59 -6.13
CA ILE A 188 -7.93 -0.86 -5.41
C ILE A 188 -7.31 0.22 -6.29
N THR A 189 -6.99 -0.10 -7.55
CA THR A 189 -6.33 0.87 -8.45
C THR A 189 -7.24 2.04 -8.81
N ARG A 190 -8.57 1.83 -8.88
CA ARG A 190 -9.55 2.91 -9.06
C ARG A 190 -9.66 3.80 -7.83
N GLU A 191 -9.74 3.20 -6.64
CA GLU A 191 -9.77 3.94 -5.37
C GLU A 191 -8.47 4.75 -5.17
N LEU A 192 -7.31 4.17 -5.54
CA LEU A 192 -6.04 4.88 -5.52
C LEU A 192 -6.03 6.05 -6.51
N GLU A 193 -6.58 5.87 -7.72
CA GLU A 193 -6.72 6.94 -8.71
C GLU A 193 -7.52 8.12 -8.13
N LEU A 194 -8.69 7.83 -7.54
CA LEU A 194 -9.54 8.86 -6.93
C LEU A 194 -8.86 9.55 -5.75
N ALA A 195 -8.22 8.79 -4.88
CA ALA A 195 -7.53 9.34 -3.71
C ALA A 195 -6.32 10.23 -4.11
N VAL A 196 -5.58 9.87 -5.16
CA VAL A 196 -4.48 10.70 -5.67
C VAL A 196 -5.03 11.95 -6.36
N GLN A 197 -6.11 11.87 -7.14
CA GLN A 197 -6.76 13.03 -7.74
C GLN A 197 -7.26 14.01 -6.67
N GLU A 198 -7.86 13.51 -5.60
CA GLU A 198 -8.30 14.34 -4.49
C GLU A 198 -7.12 15.01 -3.77
N LEU A 199 -6.03 14.27 -3.54
CA LEU A 199 -4.82 14.82 -2.93
C LEU A 199 -4.21 15.93 -3.81
N ASP A 200 -4.19 15.73 -5.13
CA ASP A 200 -3.74 16.73 -6.10
C ASP A 200 -4.62 17.99 -6.07
N ALA A 201 -5.94 17.82 -6.01
CA ALA A 201 -6.88 18.95 -5.95
C ALA A 201 -6.74 19.75 -4.66
N LEU A 202 -6.61 19.08 -3.51
CA LEU A 202 -6.42 19.75 -2.22
C LEU A 202 -5.07 20.47 -2.14
N ALA A 203 -4.01 19.84 -2.62
CA ALA A 203 -2.68 20.44 -2.63
C ALA A 203 -2.48 21.49 -3.74
N GLY A 204 -3.24 21.44 -4.83
CA GLY A 204 -3.17 22.42 -5.94
C GLY A 204 -4.09 23.63 -5.76
N GLY A 205 -5.01 23.61 -4.78
CA GLY A 205 -5.88 24.75 -4.45
C GLY A 205 -5.06 25.89 -3.82
N ASP A 206 -5.39 27.12 -4.17
CA ASP A 206 -4.79 28.32 -3.58
C ASP A 206 -5.05 28.33 -2.07
N PRO A 207 -4.00 28.41 -1.22
CA PRO A 207 -4.17 28.45 0.24
C PRO A 207 -5.02 29.64 0.73
N THR A 208 -5.34 30.61 -0.14
CA THR A 208 -6.17 31.78 0.19
C THR A 208 -7.68 31.53 0.05
N SER A 209 -8.12 30.37 -0.48
CA SER A 209 -9.55 30.10 -0.72
C SER A 209 -10.32 29.46 0.47
N ASN A 210 -9.68 29.11 1.57
CA ASN A 210 -10.28 28.46 2.76
C ASN A 210 -10.64 29.43 3.88
N GLY A 211 -10.95 30.69 3.55
CA GLY A 211 -11.38 31.71 4.51
C GLY A 211 -12.75 32.27 4.16
N ARG A 212 -13.82 31.47 4.27
CA ARG A 212 -15.19 31.98 4.45
C ARG A 212 -16.01 31.01 5.27
#